data_b8efd4919a85b87611f0d80b98b60d44
#
_entry.id   b8efd4919a85b87611f0d80b98b60d44
#
_cell.length_a   1.000
_cell.length_b   1.000
_cell.length_c   1.000
_cell.angle_alpha   90.00
_cell.angle_beta   90.00
_cell.angle_gamma   90.00
#
_symmetry.space_group_name_H-M   'P 1'
#
loop_
_entity.id
_entity.type
_entity.pdbx_description
1 polymer ?
#
loop_
_entity_poly.entity_id
_entity_poly.type
_entity_poly.pdbx_seq_one_letter_code
_entity_poly.pdbx_strand_id
1 'polypeptide(L)'
;LNINLIPVDLPDLPYDAMRIILTAEAAASFDELTRSDGDKLLVQQGKFDWPNTFRTSRFIPAVDYVNANRLRSIAIQKWDELMNTVDVIVTPTGAANLSQLVATNLTGHPAVILPNGFRDDGTPVSLTFLGGLFEEAKLLAVARAYQDATDFHLKHPIVPLIPPAPVAS
;
A
#
# COMPACT_ATOMS: atom_id res chain seq x y z
N LEU A 1 17.53 -12.43 17.10
CA LEU A 1 16.20 -13.02 17.05
C LEU A 1 16.33 -14.47 16.54
N ASN A 2 15.79 -15.45 17.23
CA ASN A 2 15.72 -16.85 16.73
C ASN A 2 14.60 -16.96 15.68
N ILE A 3 14.82 -16.35 14.51
CA ILE A 3 13.89 -16.35 13.39
C ILE A 3 14.51 -17.17 12.27
N ASN A 4 13.76 -18.12 11.71
CA ASN A 4 14.15 -18.86 10.51
C ASN A 4 13.69 -18.08 9.28
N LEU A 5 14.62 -17.59 8.45
CA LEU A 5 14.33 -16.90 7.22
C LEU A 5 14.23 -17.90 6.06
N ILE A 6 13.09 -17.93 5.41
CA ILE A 6 12.81 -18.78 4.25
C ILE A 6 12.50 -17.86 3.07
N PRO A 7 13.22 -17.97 1.93
CA PRO A 7 12.86 -17.22 0.73
C PRO A 7 11.51 -17.69 0.20
N VAL A 8 10.64 -16.75 -0.14
CA VAL A 8 9.32 -17.00 -0.72
C VAL A 8 9.09 -16.11 -1.94
N ASP A 9 8.38 -16.63 -2.91
CA ASP A 9 7.90 -15.87 -4.06
C ASP A 9 6.45 -15.43 -3.81
N LEU A 10 6.18 -14.15 -4.04
CA LEU A 10 4.81 -13.64 -3.96
C LEU A 10 3.99 -14.14 -5.15
N PRO A 11 2.68 -14.39 -4.98
CA PRO A 11 1.83 -14.84 -6.08
C PRO A 11 1.89 -13.89 -7.27
N ASP A 12 2.22 -14.43 -8.45
CA ASP A 12 2.25 -13.68 -9.71
C ASP A 12 0.84 -13.62 -10.30
N LEU A 13 0.22 -12.43 -10.20
CA LEU A 13 -1.15 -12.18 -10.61
C LEU A 13 -1.25 -10.81 -11.28
N PRO A 14 -2.28 -10.58 -12.12
CA PRO A 14 -2.45 -9.31 -12.82
C PRO A 14 -2.99 -8.21 -11.90
N TYR A 15 -2.23 -7.82 -10.86
CA TYR A 15 -2.63 -6.84 -9.86
C TYR A 15 -3.03 -5.48 -10.47
N ASP A 16 -2.33 -5.05 -11.51
CA ASP A 16 -2.65 -3.79 -12.19
C ASP A 16 -4.04 -3.80 -12.83
N ALA A 17 -4.45 -4.94 -13.39
CA ALA A 17 -5.80 -5.09 -13.95
C ALA A 17 -6.88 -5.01 -12.86
N MET A 18 -6.58 -5.43 -11.63
CA MET A 18 -7.52 -5.35 -10.50
C MET A 18 -7.62 -3.94 -9.89
N ARG A 19 -6.72 -3.01 -10.22
CA ARG A 19 -6.76 -1.64 -9.69
C ARG A 19 -8.03 -0.87 -10.07
N ILE A 20 -8.74 -1.31 -11.11
CA ILE A 20 -10.04 -0.73 -11.46
C ILE A 20 -11.07 -0.86 -10.31
N ILE A 21 -10.91 -1.84 -9.41
CA ILE A 21 -11.74 -1.97 -8.20
C ILE A 21 -11.61 -0.70 -7.36
N LEU A 22 -10.37 -0.30 -7.02
CA LEU A 22 -10.12 0.91 -6.24
C LEU A 22 -10.71 2.15 -6.91
N THR A 23 -10.48 2.32 -8.19
CA THR A 23 -10.91 3.55 -8.89
C THR A 23 -12.43 3.61 -9.07
N ALA A 24 -13.09 2.48 -9.31
CA ALA A 24 -14.55 2.40 -9.37
C ALA A 24 -15.19 2.68 -8.00
N GLU A 25 -14.66 2.07 -6.94
CA GLU A 25 -15.16 2.27 -5.58
C GLU A 25 -14.90 3.70 -5.07
N ALA A 26 -13.74 4.29 -5.41
CA ALA A 26 -13.45 5.68 -5.12
C ALA A 26 -14.41 6.63 -5.86
N ALA A 27 -14.69 6.38 -7.15
CA ALA A 27 -15.65 7.16 -7.91
C ALA A 27 -17.08 7.07 -7.32
N ALA A 28 -17.47 5.90 -6.80
CA ALA A 28 -18.75 5.72 -6.12
C ALA A 28 -18.77 6.44 -4.76
N SER A 29 -17.69 6.35 -3.97
CA SER A 29 -17.58 6.99 -2.66
C SER A 29 -17.59 8.53 -2.73
N PHE A 30 -17.03 9.09 -3.80
CA PHE A 30 -16.95 10.54 -4.05
C PHE A 30 -17.93 11.01 -5.15
N ASP A 31 -19.04 10.26 -5.35
CA ASP A 31 -20.01 10.56 -6.40
C ASP A 31 -20.70 11.92 -6.18
N GLU A 32 -21.09 12.23 -4.96
CA GLU A 32 -21.70 13.52 -4.61
C GLU A 32 -20.74 14.69 -4.84
N LEU A 33 -19.49 14.54 -4.42
CA LEU A 33 -18.44 15.55 -4.64
C LEU A 33 -18.26 15.84 -6.14
N THR A 34 -18.28 14.78 -6.97
CA THR A 34 -18.13 14.90 -8.43
C THR A 34 -19.37 15.52 -9.07
N ARG A 35 -20.58 15.15 -8.65
CA ARG A 35 -21.83 15.66 -9.21
C ARG A 35 -22.12 17.13 -8.84
N SER A 36 -21.66 17.56 -7.66
CA SER A 36 -21.82 18.92 -7.19
C SER A 36 -20.73 19.88 -7.69
N ASP A 37 -19.83 19.40 -8.58
CA ASP A 37 -18.64 20.14 -9.01
C ASP A 37 -17.65 20.49 -7.87
N GLY A 38 -17.82 19.90 -6.68
CA GLY A 38 -16.93 20.10 -5.53
C GLY A 38 -15.51 19.56 -5.76
N ASP A 39 -15.35 18.61 -6.66
CA ASP A 39 -14.06 18.08 -7.08
C ASP A 39 -13.15 19.14 -7.73
N LYS A 40 -13.72 20.24 -8.28
CA LYS A 40 -12.98 21.38 -8.81
C LYS A 40 -12.23 22.18 -7.73
N LEU A 41 -12.61 22.02 -6.44
CA LEU A 41 -11.95 22.68 -5.31
C LEU A 41 -10.72 21.90 -4.80
N LEU A 42 -10.48 20.70 -5.28
CA LEU A 42 -9.30 19.93 -4.93
C LEU A 42 -8.04 20.56 -5.54
N VAL A 43 -6.95 20.53 -4.78
CA VAL A 43 -5.71 21.25 -5.13
C VAL A 43 -5.08 20.74 -6.43
N GLN A 44 -5.06 19.44 -6.64
CA GLN A 44 -4.47 18.80 -7.81
C GLN A 44 -5.55 18.50 -8.84
N GLN A 45 -5.36 18.95 -10.09
CA GLN A 45 -6.34 18.84 -11.17
C GLN A 45 -5.76 18.21 -12.46
N GLY A 46 -4.62 17.56 -12.37
CA GLY A 46 -3.95 16.94 -13.51
C GLY A 46 -4.63 15.65 -13.99
N LYS A 47 -4.17 15.17 -15.13
CA LYS A 47 -4.73 13.98 -15.80
C LYS A 47 -4.77 12.72 -14.91
N PHE A 48 -3.79 12.57 -14.02
CA PHE A 48 -3.66 11.38 -13.16
C PHE A 48 -4.08 11.65 -11.70
N ASP A 49 -4.64 12.84 -11.43
CA ASP A 49 -5.09 13.20 -10.10
C ASP A 49 -6.51 12.71 -9.82
N TRP A 50 -6.86 12.66 -8.55
CA TRP A 50 -8.12 12.08 -8.09
C TRP A 50 -9.38 12.70 -8.72
N PRO A 51 -9.51 14.01 -8.91
CA PRO A 51 -10.70 14.59 -9.56
C PRO A 51 -10.96 14.00 -10.95
N ASN A 52 -9.90 13.87 -11.75
CA ASN A 52 -10.04 13.26 -13.07
C ASN A 52 -10.28 11.75 -12.97
N THR A 53 -9.66 11.08 -12.02
CA THR A 53 -9.89 9.65 -11.75
C THR A 53 -11.35 9.39 -11.38
N PHE A 54 -11.96 10.21 -10.51
CA PHE A 54 -13.39 10.07 -10.15
C PHE A 54 -14.30 10.20 -11.37
N ARG A 55 -14.01 11.16 -12.27
CA ARG A 55 -14.79 11.36 -13.51
C ARG A 55 -14.65 10.20 -14.48
N THR A 56 -13.42 9.78 -14.75
CA THR A 56 -13.12 8.75 -15.77
C THR A 56 -13.52 7.35 -15.30
N SER A 57 -13.42 7.04 -14.04
CA SER A 57 -13.79 5.72 -13.50
C SER A 57 -15.29 5.45 -13.54
N ARG A 58 -16.11 6.45 -13.76
CA ARG A 58 -17.56 6.28 -14.01
C ARG A 58 -17.85 5.56 -15.34
N PHE A 59 -16.87 5.46 -16.23
CA PHE A 59 -16.99 4.77 -17.53
C PHE A 59 -16.44 3.33 -17.49
N ILE A 60 -16.05 2.82 -16.32
CA ILE A 60 -15.64 1.42 -16.18
C ILE A 60 -16.87 0.54 -16.41
N PRO A 61 -16.82 -0.40 -17.38
CA PRO A 61 -17.92 -1.33 -17.58
C PRO A 61 -18.16 -2.21 -16.34
N ALA A 62 -19.43 -2.42 -16.00
CA ALA A 62 -19.78 -3.28 -14.86
C ALA A 62 -19.21 -4.70 -14.99
N VAL A 63 -19.13 -5.22 -16.23
CA VAL A 63 -18.53 -6.54 -16.51
C VAL A 63 -17.06 -6.57 -16.08
N ASP A 64 -16.29 -5.54 -16.38
CA ASP A 64 -14.86 -5.47 -16.03
C ASP A 64 -14.66 -5.38 -14.51
N TYR A 65 -15.50 -4.59 -13.82
CA TYR A 65 -15.49 -4.54 -12.36
C TYR A 65 -15.82 -5.89 -11.72
N VAL A 66 -16.83 -6.61 -12.23
CA VAL A 66 -17.18 -7.94 -11.74
C VAL A 66 -16.05 -8.95 -11.99
N ASN A 67 -15.44 -8.92 -13.18
CA ASN A 67 -14.31 -9.80 -13.49
C ASN A 67 -13.08 -9.49 -12.65
N ALA A 68 -12.78 -8.22 -12.38
CA ALA A 68 -11.71 -7.83 -11.46
C ALA A 68 -11.94 -8.38 -10.04
N ASN A 69 -13.18 -8.36 -9.54
CA ASN A 69 -13.52 -8.97 -8.24
C ASN A 69 -13.40 -10.51 -8.25
N ARG A 70 -13.65 -11.18 -9.37
CA ARG A 70 -13.36 -12.63 -9.50
C ARG A 70 -11.86 -12.91 -9.42
N LEU A 71 -11.04 -12.11 -10.09
CA LEU A 71 -9.57 -12.20 -9.98
C LEU A 71 -9.10 -11.92 -8.56
N ARG A 72 -9.70 -10.93 -7.89
CA ARG A 72 -9.44 -10.65 -6.47
C ARG A 72 -9.71 -11.86 -5.58
N SER A 73 -10.78 -12.60 -5.82
CA SER A 73 -11.08 -13.83 -5.07
C SER A 73 -10.00 -14.90 -5.25
N ILE A 74 -9.47 -15.05 -6.47
CA ILE A 74 -8.34 -15.93 -6.76
C ILE A 74 -7.08 -15.45 -6.04
N ALA A 75 -6.84 -14.13 -6.05
CA ALA A 75 -5.70 -13.55 -5.34
C ALA A 75 -5.75 -13.84 -3.83
N ILE A 76 -6.91 -13.68 -3.19
CA ILE A 76 -7.09 -14.00 -1.77
C ILE A 76 -6.71 -15.46 -1.49
N GLN A 77 -7.17 -16.41 -2.30
CA GLN A 77 -6.85 -17.83 -2.13
C GLN A 77 -5.35 -18.10 -2.28
N LYS A 78 -4.70 -17.49 -3.29
CA LYS A 78 -3.26 -17.68 -3.52
C LYS A 78 -2.39 -17.09 -2.41
N TRP A 79 -2.81 -15.95 -1.85
CA TRP A 79 -2.14 -15.37 -0.70
C TRP A 79 -2.35 -16.19 0.56
N ASP A 80 -3.55 -16.73 0.79
CA ASP A 80 -3.82 -17.64 1.90
C ASP A 80 -2.98 -18.93 1.81
N GLU A 81 -2.88 -19.54 0.62
CA GLU A 81 -1.98 -20.67 0.37
C GLU A 81 -0.54 -20.35 0.76
N LEU A 82 -0.01 -19.17 0.39
CA LEU A 82 1.34 -18.75 0.75
C LEU A 82 1.47 -18.51 2.27
N MET A 83 0.55 -17.77 2.86
CA MET A 83 0.58 -17.44 4.30
C MET A 83 0.45 -18.66 5.22
N ASN A 84 -0.09 -19.78 4.72
CA ASN A 84 -0.09 -21.05 5.45
C ASN A 84 1.29 -21.73 5.51
N THR A 85 2.29 -21.23 4.78
CA THR A 85 3.66 -21.79 4.78
C THR A 85 4.64 -20.99 5.66
N VAL A 86 4.28 -19.78 6.07
CA VAL A 86 5.13 -18.87 6.86
C VAL A 86 4.28 -18.09 7.88
N ASP A 87 4.89 -17.64 8.96
CA ASP A 87 4.20 -16.85 9.97
C ASP A 87 4.05 -15.38 9.58
N VAL A 88 5.07 -14.81 8.96
CA VAL A 88 5.15 -13.41 8.53
C VAL A 88 6.04 -13.32 7.31
N ILE A 89 5.63 -12.54 6.32
CA ILE A 89 6.47 -12.21 5.16
C ILE A 89 7.11 -10.84 5.41
N VAL A 90 8.42 -10.72 5.13
CA VAL A 90 9.16 -9.46 5.21
C VAL A 90 9.66 -9.07 3.84
N THR A 91 9.40 -7.83 3.45
CA THR A 91 9.79 -7.29 2.14
C THR A 91 10.27 -5.84 2.25
N PRO A 92 11.19 -5.38 1.40
CA PRO A 92 11.51 -3.96 1.32
C PRO A 92 10.28 -3.14 0.96
N THR A 93 10.03 -2.05 1.70
CA THR A 93 8.91 -1.16 1.41
C THR A 93 9.14 -0.43 0.09
N GLY A 94 8.11 -0.41 -0.76
CA GLY A 94 8.20 0.28 -2.05
C GLY A 94 9.11 -0.39 -3.06
N ALA A 95 9.45 -1.68 -2.87
CA ALA A 95 10.19 -2.44 -3.86
C ALA A 95 9.50 -2.37 -5.23
N ALA A 96 10.30 -2.33 -6.26
CA ALA A 96 10.18 -1.84 -7.64
C ALA A 96 8.80 -1.75 -8.31
N ASN A 97 7.75 -2.42 -7.83
CA ASN A 97 6.48 -2.48 -8.59
C ASN A 97 5.23 -2.14 -7.77
N LEU A 98 5.34 -1.75 -6.50
CA LEU A 98 4.18 -1.56 -5.60
C LEU A 98 3.20 -2.76 -5.57
N SER A 99 3.52 -3.85 -6.26
CA SER A 99 2.64 -5.02 -6.40
C SER A 99 2.30 -5.63 -5.05
N GLN A 100 3.25 -5.63 -4.10
CA GLN A 100 2.99 -6.07 -2.73
C GLN A 100 1.93 -5.20 -2.05
N LEU A 101 2.03 -3.86 -2.15
CA LEU A 101 1.05 -2.93 -1.56
C LEU A 101 -0.33 -3.10 -2.21
N VAL A 102 -0.38 -3.20 -3.53
CA VAL A 102 -1.64 -3.42 -4.27
C VAL A 102 -2.23 -4.77 -3.89
N ALA A 103 -1.41 -5.82 -3.80
CA ALA A 103 -1.84 -7.15 -3.42
C ALA A 103 -2.47 -7.18 -2.03
N THR A 104 -1.79 -6.67 -0.99
CA THR A 104 -2.31 -6.68 0.37
C THR A 104 -3.57 -5.83 0.54
N ASN A 105 -3.67 -4.69 -0.14
CA ASN A 105 -4.90 -3.88 -0.17
C ASN A 105 -6.07 -4.62 -0.84
N LEU A 106 -5.81 -5.38 -1.91
CA LEU A 106 -6.83 -6.16 -2.60
C LEU A 106 -7.27 -7.39 -1.80
N THR A 107 -6.34 -8.04 -1.10
CA THR A 107 -6.60 -9.30 -0.40
C THR A 107 -6.96 -9.13 1.06
N GLY A 108 -6.72 -7.95 1.65
CA GLY A 108 -7.05 -7.64 3.03
C GLY A 108 -6.00 -8.11 4.06
N HIS A 109 -4.83 -8.58 3.62
CA HIS A 109 -3.76 -9.00 4.54
C HIS A 109 -3.20 -7.80 5.31
N PRO A 110 -3.05 -7.92 6.64
CA PRO A 110 -2.51 -6.86 7.46
C PRO A 110 -1.03 -6.63 7.15
N ALA A 111 -0.62 -5.36 7.20
CA ALA A 111 0.76 -4.95 6.97
C ALA A 111 1.20 -3.94 8.02
N VAL A 112 2.44 -4.05 8.49
CA VAL A 112 3.09 -3.04 9.31
C VAL A 112 4.41 -2.64 8.68
N ILE A 113 4.70 -1.34 8.67
CA ILE A 113 5.92 -0.79 8.09
C ILE A 113 6.78 -0.25 9.23
N LEU A 114 8.03 -0.69 9.28
CA LEU A 114 9.00 -0.26 10.28
C LEU A 114 10.24 0.34 9.65
N PRO A 115 10.85 1.36 10.29
CA PRO A 115 12.12 1.91 9.85
C PRO A 115 13.22 0.84 9.80
N ASN A 116 14.09 0.93 8.79
CA ASN A 116 15.24 0.04 8.61
C ASN A 116 16.54 0.82 8.28
N GLY A 117 16.66 2.05 8.79
CA GLY A 117 17.83 2.90 8.62
C GLY A 117 17.69 3.91 7.49
N PHE A 118 18.82 4.28 6.90
CA PHE A 118 18.92 5.33 5.89
C PHE A 118 19.82 4.89 4.76
N ARG A 119 19.58 5.40 3.56
CA ARG A 119 20.51 5.34 2.43
C ARG A 119 21.67 6.31 2.63
N ASP A 120 22.69 6.20 1.77
CA ASP A 120 23.86 7.08 1.81
C ASP A 120 23.50 8.56 1.61
N ASP A 121 22.41 8.84 0.91
CA ASP A 121 21.89 10.21 0.69
C ASP A 121 21.03 10.73 1.87
N GLY A 122 20.90 9.98 2.97
CA GLY A 122 20.10 10.32 4.13
C GLY A 122 18.60 10.03 4.00
N THR A 123 18.15 9.44 2.89
CA THR A 123 16.76 9.05 2.69
C THR A 123 16.40 7.85 3.58
N PRO A 124 15.32 7.92 4.38
CA PRO A 124 14.91 6.79 5.22
C PRO A 124 14.46 5.60 4.37
N VAL A 125 14.76 4.40 4.86
CA VAL A 125 14.28 3.15 4.29
C VAL A 125 13.48 2.38 5.32
N SER A 126 12.62 1.48 4.85
CA SER A 126 11.74 0.70 5.71
C SER A 126 11.55 -0.72 5.19
N LEU A 127 11.13 -1.59 6.08
CA LEU A 127 10.65 -2.93 5.78
C LEU A 127 9.15 -2.99 6.02
N THR A 128 8.46 -3.73 5.16
CA THR A 128 7.06 -4.08 5.32
C THR A 128 6.97 -5.52 5.82
N PHE A 129 6.24 -5.72 6.90
CA PHE A 129 5.91 -7.02 7.46
C PHE A 129 4.44 -7.30 7.12
N LEU A 130 4.15 -8.50 6.61
CA LEU A 130 2.82 -8.93 6.18
C LEU A 130 2.39 -10.13 7.02
N GLY A 131 1.18 -10.09 7.55
CA GLY A 131 0.60 -11.17 8.33
C GLY A 131 -0.52 -11.90 7.60
N GLY A 132 -0.93 -13.05 8.11
CA GLY A 132 -2.14 -13.74 7.69
C GLY A 132 -3.40 -12.94 8.01
N LEU A 133 -4.51 -13.26 7.35
CA LEU A 133 -5.80 -12.60 7.59
C LEU A 133 -6.22 -12.79 9.06
N PHE A 134 -6.57 -11.67 9.72
CA PHE A 134 -6.95 -11.63 11.14
C PHE A 134 -5.86 -12.05 12.13
N GLU A 135 -4.58 -12.07 11.68
CA GLU A 135 -3.42 -12.39 12.52
C GLU A 135 -2.59 -11.15 12.91
N GLU A 136 -3.23 -10.00 13.07
CA GLU A 136 -2.58 -8.74 13.45
C GLU A 136 -1.74 -8.88 14.72
N ALA A 137 -2.21 -9.66 15.70
CA ALA A 137 -1.50 -9.87 16.95
C ALA A 137 -0.14 -10.58 16.74
N LYS A 138 -0.10 -11.61 15.89
CA LYS A 138 1.14 -12.31 15.51
C LYS A 138 2.08 -11.37 14.76
N LEU A 139 1.54 -10.65 13.79
CA LEU A 139 2.28 -9.67 13.01
C LEU A 139 2.92 -8.60 13.90
N LEU A 140 2.15 -8.01 14.81
CA LEU A 140 2.64 -6.98 15.74
C LEU A 140 3.66 -7.53 16.74
N ALA A 141 3.55 -8.79 17.16
CA ALA A 141 4.55 -9.41 18.02
C ALA A 141 5.91 -9.53 17.32
N VAL A 142 5.93 -9.94 16.06
CA VAL A 142 7.17 -9.99 15.25
C VAL A 142 7.72 -8.60 15.00
N ALA A 143 6.86 -7.65 14.64
CA ALA A 143 7.23 -6.24 14.43
C ALA A 143 7.83 -5.63 15.70
N ARG A 144 7.25 -5.88 16.86
CA ARG A 144 7.77 -5.45 18.16
C ARG A 144 9.14 -6.06 18.46
N ALA A 145 9.29 -7.36 18.23
CA ALA A 145 10.59 -8.03 18.44
C ALA A 145 11.69 -7.46 17.53
N TYR A 146 11.35 -7.10 16.27
CA TYR A 146 12.27 -6.41 15.37
C TYR A 146 12.62 -5.02 15.91
N GLN A 147 11.65 -4.25 16.36
CA GLN A 147 11.85 -2.90 16.89
C GLN A 147 12.72 -2.90 18.16
N ASP A 148 12.51 -3.88 19.05
CA ASP A 148 13.29 -4.03 20.28
C ASP A 148 14.75 -4.48 20.01
N ALA A 149 14.99 -5.18 18.90
CA ALA A 149 16.32 -5.61 18.46
C ALA A 149 17.09 -4.56 17.65
N THR A 150 16.45 -3.44 17.30
CA THR A 150 17.02 -2.38 16.47
C THR A 150 16.77 -1.01 17.10
N ASP A 151 17.53 0.00 16.66
CA ASP A 151 17.38 1.39 17.11
C ASP A 151 16.88 2.32 16.00
N PHE A 152 16.47 1.78 14.85
CA PHE A 152 16.10 2.57 13.68
C PHE A 152 14.93 3.52 13.93
N HIS A 153 13.97 3.12 14.75
CA HIS A 153 12.81 3.94 15.13
C HIS A 153 13.15 5.14 16.03
N LEU A 154 14.36 5.16 16.62
CA LEU A 154 14.86 6.27 17.44
C LEU A 154 15.65 7.29 16.60
N LYS A 155 15.93 6.97 15.32
CA LYS A 155 16.71 7.81 14.43
C LYS A 155 15.78 8.61 13.52
N HIS A 156 16.10 9.87 13.32
CA HIS A 156 15.32 10.78 12.49
C HIS A 156 16.18 11.30 11.33
N PRO A 157 15.60 11.53 10.14
CA PRO A 157 16.32 12.16 9.04
C PRO A 157 16.71 13.59 9.43
N ILE A 158 17.88 14.03 8.98
CA ILE A 158 18.28 15.43 9.09
C ILE A 158 17.52 16.20 8.02
N VAL A 159 16.43 16.86 8.43
CA VAL A 159 15.66 17.72 7.53
C VAL A 159 16.29 19.12 7.56
N PRO A 160 16.84 19.63 6.42
CA PRO A 160 17.29 21.01 6.36
C PRO A 160 16.12 21.94 6.67
N LEU A 161 16.33 22.93 7.57
CA LEU A 161 15.34 23.98 7.77
C LEU A 161 15.16 24.73 6.44
N ILE A 162 14.04 24.50 5.78
CA ILE A 162 13.64 25.29 4.62
C ILE A 162 13.28 26.66 5.18
N PRO A 163 13.99 27.75 4.80
CA PRO A 163 13.59 29.09 5.22
C PRO A 163 12.18 29.35 4.72
N PRO A 164 11.35 30.05 5.51
CA PRO A 164 9.99 30.40 5.06
C PRO A 164 10.07 31.12 3.72
N ALA A 165 9.17 30.76 2.81
CA ALA A 165 9.07 31.44 1.52
C ALA A 165 8.93 32.94 1.74
N PRO A 166 9.60 33.80 0.95
CA PRO A 166 9.45 35.25 1.08
C PRO A 166 7.97 35.61 0.92
N VAL A 167 7.45 36.34 1.89
CA VAL A 167 6.08 36.86 1.84
C VAL A 167 6.02 37.80 0.63
N ALA A 168 5.20 37.44 -0.36
CA ALA A 168 4.96 38.31 -1.50
C ALA A 168 4.37 39.62 -0.99
N SER A 169 5.08 40.70 -1.22
CA SER A 169 4.68 42.08 -0.88
C SER A 169 3.66 42.62 -1.90
#